data_a01cdb8390f8380480c70ee220a2a728
#
_entry.id   a01cdb8390f8380480c70ee220a2a728
#
_cell.length_a   1.000
_cell.length_b   1.000
_cell.length_c   1.000
_cell.angle_alpha   90.00
_cell.angle_beta   90.00
_cell.angle_gamma   90.00
#
_symmetry.space_group_name_H-M   'P 1'
#
loop_
_entity.id
_entity.type
_entity.pdbx_description
1 polymer ?
#
loop_
_entity_poly.entity_id
_entity_poly.type
_entity_poly.pdbx_seq_one_letter_code
_entity_poly.pdbx_strand_id
1 'polypeptide(L)'
;MMDAVSPSQDIVRALAVDYCEGIHFSRRDVFEKMCHEKFLMTAVTGSGGVQFWDKAAYLERVAGRDAFPGQPGYEILSVDVAGDEIARVHLWVDVPPRRFEDHLGFVRVGGEWQLMTKVFRTLDGPVLEG
;
A
#
# COMPACT_ATOMS: atom_id res chain seq x y z
N MET A 1 -9.03 1.57 32.99
CA MET A 1 -8.46 2.49 32.07
C MET A 1 -8.65 2.04 30.65
N MET A 2 -9.09 2.91 29.87
CA MET A 2 -9.34 2.51 28.51
C MET A 2 -8.06 2.54 27.68
N ASP A 3 -8.00 1.62 26.78
CA ASP A 3 -6.86 1.53 25.88
C ASP A 3 -6.99 2.56 24.78
N ALA A 4 -6.14 3.52 24.82
CA ALA A 4 -6.05 4.47 23.73
C ALA A 4 -5.34 3.79 22.55
N VAL A 5 -5.79 4.10 21.35
CA VAL A 5 -5.05 3.73 20.15
C VAL A 5 -3.71 4.44 20.21
N SER A 6 -2.61 3.73 19.97
CA SER A 6 -1.28 4.34 20.03
C SER A 6 -1.12 5.40 18.95
N PRO A 7 -0.32 6.45 19.19
CA PRO A 7 -0.03 7.43 18.15
C PRO A 7 0.53 6.80 16.88
N SER A 8 1.37 5.77 17.00
CA SER A 8 1.90 5.07 15.83
C SER A 8 0.81 4.38 15.04
N GLN A 9 -0.16 3.78 15.72
CA GLN A 9 -1.27 3.13 15.02
C GLN A 9 -2.09 4.13 14.22
N ASP A 10 -2.35 5.31 14.78
CA ASP A 10 -3.08 6.37 14.09
C ASP A 10 -2.29 6.89 12.88
N ILE A 11 -0.97 7.07 13.05
CA ILE A 11 -0.10 7.54 11.97
C ILE A 11 -0.07 6.52 10.83
N VAL A 12 0.11 5.24 11.15
CA VAL A 12 0.17 4.19 10.13
C VAL A 12 -1.17 4.07 9.41
N ARG A 13 -2.29 4.18 10.14
CA ARG A 13 -3.62 4.17 9.51
C ARG A 13 -3.78 5.34 8.55
N ALA A 14 -3.35 6.53 8.93
CA ALA A 14 -3.40 7.70 8.07
C ALA A 14 -2.55 7.52 6.82
N LEU A 15 -1.37 6.91 6.95
CA LEU A 15 -0.52 6.58 5.79
C LEU A 15 -1.22 5.59 4.86
N ALA A 16 -1.94 4.61 5.41
CA ALA A 16 -2.68 3.65 4.60
C ALA A 16 -3.81 4.33 3.82
N VAL A 17 -4.48 5.32 4.41
CA VAL A 17 -5.49 6.13 3.72
C VAL A 17 -4.83 6.91 2.58
N ASP A 18 -3.70 7.57 2.86
CA ASP A 18 -2.95 8.32 1.84
C ASP A 18 -2.51 7.39 0.70
N TYR A 19 -2.12 6.18 1.02
CA TYR A 19 -1.75 5.15 0.06
C TYR A 19 -2.93 4.85 -0.89
N CYS A 20 -4.10 4.58 -0.35
CA CYS A 20 -5.28 4.25 -1.15
C CYS A 20 -5.71 5.42 -2.02
N GLU A 21 -5.72 6.63 -1.47
CA GLU A 21 -6.07 7.83 -2.22
C GLU A 21 -5.01 8.18 -3.25
N GLY A 22 -3.74 7.98 -2.92
CA GLY A 22 -2.64 8.19 -3.85
C GLY A 22 -2.73 7.29 -5.07
N ILE A 23 -3.14 6.05 -4.89
CA ILE A 23 -3.40 5.13 -6.00
C ILE A 23 -4.54 5.66 -6.88
N HIS A 24 -5.66 6.02 -6.26
CA HIS A 24 -6.87 6.43 -6.99
C HIS A 24 -6.62 7.70 -7.81
N PHE A 25 -5.91 8.66 -7.23
CA PHE A 25 -5.68 9.96 -7.86
C PHE A 25 -4.34 10.06 -8.60
N SER A 26 -3.62 8.96 -8.73
CA SER A 26 -2.32 8.89 -9.43
C SER A 26 -1.30 9.89 -8.87
N ARG A 27 -1.18 9.93 -7.55
CA ARG A 27 -0.29 10.88 -6.88
C ARG A 27 1.08 10.27 -6.64
N ARG A 28 1.95 10.40 -7.61
CA ARG A 28 3.32 9.91 -7.51
C ARG A 28 4.06 10.45 -6.29
N ASP A 29 3.87 11.73 -5.96
CA ASP A 29 4.55 12.39 -4.85
C ASP A 29 4.26 11.73 -3.49
N VAL A 30 3.06 11.18 -3.31
CA VAL A 30 2.71 10.47 -2.09
C VAL A 30 3.63 9.25 -1.91
N PHE A 31 3.83 8.48 -2.97
CA PHE A 31 4.65 7.27 -2.93
C PHE A 31 6.13 7.58 -2.89
N GLU A 32 6.54 8.65 -3.54
CA GLU A 32 7.93 9.10 -3.50
C GLU A 32 8.36 9.39 -2.06
N LYS A 33 7.48 10.03 -1.29
CA LYS A 33 7.74 10.34 0.12
C LYS A 33 7.55 9.14 1.03
N MET A 34 6.49 8.36 0.80
CA MET A 34 6.10 7.26 1.69
C MET A 34 7.02 6.06 1.59
N CYS A 35 7.44 5.70 0.38
CA CYS A 35 8.21 4.48 0.16
C CYS A 35 9.67 4.67 0.56
N HIS A 36 10.18 3.72 1.33
CA HIS A 36 11.62 3.63 1.59
C HIS A 36 12.35 3.41 0.27
N GLU A 37 13.61 3.85 0.17
CA GLU A 37 14.41 3.68 -1.06
C GLU A 37 14.58 2.22 -1.47
N LYS A 38 14.50 1.31 -0.51
CA LYS A 38 14.62 -0.14 -0.73
C LYS A 38 13.25 -0.85 -0.78
N PHE A 39 12.18 -0.09 -0.95
CA PHE A 39 10.85 -0.65 -1.07
C PHE A 39 10.77 -1.71 -2.17
N LEU A 40 10.04 -2.78 -1.88
CA LEU A 40 9.76 -3.82 -2.87
C LEU A 40 8.31 -4.26 -2.74
N MET A 41 7.61 -4.37 -3.86
CA MET A 41 6.29 -4.97 -3.87
C MET A 41 6.27 -6.23 -4.71
N THR A 42 5.45 -7.18 -4.32
CA THR A 42 5.35 -8.50 -4.92
C THR A 42 3.89 -8.85 -5.15
N ALA A 43 3.57 -9.27 -6.36
CA ALA A 43 2.23 -9.74 -6.71
C ALA A 43 2.26 -11.20 -7.11
N VAL A 44 1.20 -11.92 -6.75
CA VAL A 44 0.94 -13.24 -7.30
C VAL A 44 0.32 -13.05 -8.68
N THR A 45 0.76 -13.84 -9.65
CA THR A 45 0.29 -13.75 -11.04
C THR A 45 -0.61 -14.94 -11.39
N GLY A 46 -1.35 -14.80 -12.50
CA GLY A 46 -2.23 -15.83 -12.98
C GLY A 46 -1.53 -17.11 -13.44
N SER A 47 -0.24 -17.03 -13.74
CA SER A 47 0.57 -18.17 -14.14
C SER A 47 1.07 -19.01 -12.96
N GLY A 48 0.77 -18.60 -11.73
CA GLY A 48 1.27 -19.26 -10.53
C GLY A 48 2.65 -18.78 -10.13
N GLY A 49 3.14 -17.69 -10.73
CA GLY A 49 4.42 -17.09 -10.39
C GLY A 49 4.25 -15.81 -9.58
N VAL A 50 5.30 -15.00 -9.58
CA VAL A 50 5.31 -13.70 -8.89
C VAL A 50 5.91 -12.65 -9.79
N GLN A 51 5.50 -11.42 -9.57
CA GLN A 51 6.06 -10.25 -10.22
C GLN A 51 6.55 -9.28 -9.15
N PHE A 52 7.66 -8.59 -9.42
CA PHE A 52 8.29 -7.68 -8.47
C PHE A 52 8.42 -6.29 -9.07
N TRP A 53 8.28 -5.27 -8.22
CA TRP A 53 8.56 -3.89 -8.58
C TRP A 53 9.33 -3.24 -7.43
N ASP A 54 10.44 -2.57 -7.75
CA ASP A 54 11.13 -1.73 -6.79
C ASP A 54 10.45 -0.35 -6.72
N LYS A 55 10.99 0.55 -5.90
CA LYS A 55 10.41 1.87 -5.73
C LYS A 55 10.30 2.63 -7.06
N ALA A 56 11.37 2.65 -7.85
CA ALA A 56 11.37 3.37 -9.12
C ALA A 56 10.29 2.85 -10.07
N ALA A 57 10.19 1.52 -10.20
CA ALA A 57 9.18 0.90 -11.05
C ALA A 57 7.76 1.17 -10.55
N TYR A 58 7.57 1.18 -9.24
CA TYR A 58 6.25 1.49 -8.66
C TYR A 58 5.85 2.93 -8.92
N LEU A 59 6.78 3.87 -8.74
CA LEU A 59 6.51 5.29 -9.02
C LEU A 59 6.11 5.51 -10.47
N GLU A 60 6.78 4.86 -11.41
CA GLU A 60 6.43 4.93 -12.82
C GLU A 60 5.05 4.35 -13.09
N ARG A 61 4.71 3.24 -12.43
CA ARG A 61 3.41 2.59 -12.57
C ARG A 61 2.28 3.50 -12.09
N VAL A 62 2.46 4.18 -10.97
CA VAL A 62 1.48 5.13 -10.43
C VAL A 62 1.36 6.33 -11.36
N ALA A 63 2.49 6.91 -11.78
CA ALA A 63 2.51 8.10 -12.63
C ALA A 63 2.02 7.83 -14.05
N GLY A 64 2.08 6.59 -14.49
CA GLY A 64 1.68 6.19 -15.84
C GLY A 64 0.18 6.06 -16.05
N ARG A 65 -0.63 6.32 -15.04
CA ARG A 65 -2.09 6.25 -15.12
C ARG A 65 -2.70 7.60 -14.84
N ASP A 66 -3.84 7.86 -15.48
CA ASP A 66 -4.69 8.98 -15.08
C ASP A 66 -5.42 8.62 -13.79
N ALA A 67 -5.83 9.64 -13.06
CA ALA A 67 -6.68 9.45 -11.89
C ALA A 67 -7.97 8.73 -12.30
N PHE A 68 -8.43 7.82 -11.45
CA PHE A 68 -9.70 7.15 -11.68
C PHE A 68 -10.86 8.10 -11.35
N PRO A 69 -12.00 7.94 -12.03
CA PRO A 69 -13.17 8.79 -11.74
C PRO A 69 -13.82 8.42 -10.40
N GLY A 70 -14.56 9.36 -9.85
CA GLY A 70 -15.36 9.12 -8.66
C GLY A 70 -14.55 9.08 -7.38
N GLN A 71 -15.13 8.46 -6.36
CA GLN A 71 -14.51 8.33 -5.06
C GLN A 71 -13.60 7.10 -5.02
N PRO A 72 -12.50 7.15 -4.27
CA PRO A 72 -11.66 5.96 -4.09
C PRO A 72 -12.42 4.86 -3.35
N GLY A 73 -12.26 3.62 -3.82
CA GLY A 73 -12.83 2.45 -3.16
C GLY A 73 -11.75 1.71 -2.41
N TYR A 74 -11.90 1.56 -1.10
CA TYR A 74 -10.96 0.82 -0.28
C TYR A 74 -11.55 0.56 1.10
N GLU A 75 -10.95 -0.40 1.80
CA GLU A 75 -11.26 -0.62 3.22
C GLU A 75 -9.99 -1.05 3.94
N ILE A 76 -9.68 -0.39 5.05
CA ILE A 76 -8.58 -0.78 5.91
C ILE A 76 -9.13 -1.79 6.92
N LEU A 77 -8.67 -3.04 6.78
CA LEU A 77 -9.22 -4.16 7.55
C LEU A 77 -8.54 -4.31 8.91
N SER A 78 -7.23 -4.08 8.97
CA SER A 78 -6.50 -4.10 10.25
C SER A 78 -5.21 -3.31 10.17
N VAL A 79 -4.79 -2.79 11.32
CA VAL A 79 -3.52 -2.10 11.50
C VAL A 79 -2.88 -2.64 12.76
N ASP A 80 -1.70 -3.24 12.64
CA ASP A 80 -0.97 -3.83 13.76
C ASP A 80 0.40 -3.17 13.86
N VAL A 81 0.73 -2.67 15.05
CA VAL A 81 2.03 -2.05 15.32
C VAL A 81 2.75 -2.86 16.39
N ALA A 82 4.02 -3.15 16.15
CA ALA A 82 4.85 -3.89 17.10
C ALA A 82 6.05 -3.05 17.52
N GLY A 83 6.14 -2.77 18.83
CA GLY A 83 7.27 -2.08 19.44
C GLY A 83 7.54 -0.68 18.91
N ASP A 84 6.58 -0.03 18.31
CA ASP A 84 6.77 1.26 17.62
C ASP A 84 7.90 1.23 16.59
N GLU A 85 8.22 0.05 16.07
CA GLU A 85 9.32 -0.14 15.11
C GLU A 85 8.84 -0.66 13.77
N ILE A 86 7.85 -1.55 13.79
CA ILE A 86 7.29 -2.12 12.57
C ILE A 86 5.77 -2.11 12.64
N ALA A 87 5.14 -2.09 11.48
CA ALA A 87 3.68 -2.13 11.41
C ALA A 87 3.23 -2.88 10.16
N ARG A 88 2.04 -3.45 10.26
CA ARG A 88 1.40 -4.15 9.15
C ARG A 88 0.00 -3.60 8.95
N VAL A 89 -0.38 -3.40 7.69
CA VAL A 89 -1.74 -3.01 7.33
C VAL A 89 -2.29 -4.03 6.35
N HIS A 90 -3.48 -4.53 6.64
CA HIS A 90 -4.23 -5.38 5.73
C HIS A 90 -5.40 -4.55 5.20
N LEU A 91 -5.53 -4.48 3.88
CA LEU A 91 -6.57 -3.69 3.23
C LEU A 91 -6.93 -4.29 1.87
N TRP A 92 -8.04 -3.83 1.30
CA TRP A 92 -8.27 -3.97 -0.11
C TRP A 92 -8.44 -2.57 -0.72
N VAL A 93 -8.10 -2.45 -2.01
CA VAL A 93 -8.15 -1.17 -2.73
C VAL A 93 -8.57 -1.43 -4.18
N ASP A 94 -9.44 -0.57 -4.68
CA ASP A 94 -9.86 -0.62 -6.08
C ASP A 94 -8.84 0.08 -6.96
N VAL A 95 -8.37 -0.65 -7.96
CA VAL A 95 -7.51 -0.15 -9.03
C VAL A 95 -8.16 -0.64 -10.33
N PRO A 96 -9.25 0.02 -10.79
CA PRO A 96 -10.05 -0.50 -11.89
C PRO A 96 -9.23 -0.95 -13.08
N PRO A 97 -9.55 -2.07 -13.69
CA PRO A 97 -10.73 -2.92 -13.47
C PRO A 97 -10.57 -3.95 -12.35
N ARG A 98 -9.59 -3.78 -11.49
CA ARG A 98 -9.25 -4.75 -10.45
C ARG A 98 -9.56 -4.23 -9.06
N ARG A 99 -9.71 -5.16 -8.14
CA ARG A 99 -9.61 -4.91 -6.71
C ARG A 99 -8.47 -5.75 -6.20
N PHE A 100 -7.52 -5.12 -5.53
CA PHE A 100 -6.39 -5.82 -4.93
C PHE A 100 -6.56 -5.94 -3.42
N GLU A 101 -6.09 -7.04 -2.89
CA GLU A 101 -5.96 -7.23 -1.46
C GLU A 101 -4.48 -7.15 -1.12
N ASP A 102 -4.12 -6.24 -0.22
CA ASP A 102 -2.75 -5.85 0.07
C ASP A 102 -2.38 -6.12 1.51
N HIS A 103 -1.16 -6.61 1.72
CA HIS A 103 -0.49 -6.57 3.00
C HIS A 103 0.66 -5.57 2.87
N LEU A 104 0.56 -4.47 3.61
CA LEU A 104 1.60 -3.44 3.62
C LEU A 104 2.46 -3.61 4.86
N GLY A 105 3.78 -3.51 4.69
CA GLY A 105 4.73 -3.53 5.78
C GLY A 105 5.42 -2.18 5.90
N PHE A 106 5.35 -1.59 7.09
CA PHE A 106 5.98 -0.30 7.39
C PHE A 106 7.10 -0.51 8.40
N VAL A 107 8.12 0.31 8.28
CA VAL A 107 9.21 0.40 9.28
C VAL A 107 9.35 1.83 9.73
N ARG A 108 9.71 2.02 10.99
CA ARG A 108 9.97 3.35 11.53
C ARG A 108 11.47 3.59 11.52
N VAL A 109 11.90 4.56 10.71
CA VAL A 109 13.31 4.88 10.52
C VAL A 109 13.50 6.37 10.83
N GLY A 110 14.40 6.68 11.75
CA GLY A 110 14.66 8.07 12.10
C GLY A 110 13.42 8.80 12.62
N GLY A 111 12.53 8.08 13.29
CA GLY A 111 11.30 8.65 13.83
C GLY A 111 10.16 8.75 12.83
N GLU A 112 10.36 8.32 11.57
CA GLU A 112 9.33 8.39 10.53
C GLU A 112 8.95 7.00 10.06
N TRP A 113 7.65 6.79 9.85
CA TRP A 113 7.12 5.56 9.28
C TRP A 113 7.24 5.58 7.77
N GLN A 114 7.85 4.55 7.22
CA GLN A 114 8.02 4.40 5.77
C GLN A 114 7.51 3.05 5.30
N LEU A 115 6.88 3.05 4.12
CA LEU A 115 6.40 1.82 3.49
C LEU A 115 7.60 1.06 2.94
N MET A 116 7.78 -0.17 3.41
CA MET A 116 8.92 -0.99 3.07
C MET A 116 8.58 -2.12 2.13
N THR A 117 7.44 -2.76 2.34
CA THR A 117 7.02 -3.87 1.50
C THR A 117 5.53 -3.82 1.23
N LYS A 118 5.15 -4.43 0.11
CA LYS A 118 3.77 -4.67 -0.25
C LYS A 118 3.69 -6.04 -0.89
N VAL A 119 2.83 -6.90 -0.35
CA VAL A 119 2.53 -8.20 -0.94
C VAL A 119 1.05 -8.19 -1.26
N PHE A 120 0.68 -8.50 -2.50
CA PHE A 120 -0.71 -8.36 -2.88
C PHE A 120 -1.17 -9.41 -3.88
N ARG A 121 -2.48 -9.59 -3.92
CA ARG A 121 -3.17 -10.50 -4.82
C ARG A 121 -4.36 -9.80 -5.44
N THR A 122 -4.82 -10.31 -6.57
CA THR A 122 -6.07 -9.85 -7.18
C THR A 122 -7.23 -10.46 -6.41
N LEU A 123 -8.06 -9.61 -5.82
CA LEU A 123 -9.26 -10.04 -5.10
C LEU A 123 -10.44 -10.14 -6.05
N ASP A 124 -10.53 -9.23 -7.03
CA ASP A 124 -11.60 -9.22 -8.03
C ASP A 124 -11.05 -8.63 -9.32
N GLY A 125 -11.65 -9.02 -10.45
CA GLY A 125 -11.23 -8.59 -11.78
C GLY A 125 -10.14 -9.48 -12.38
N PRO A 126 -9.57 -9.08 -13.53
CA PRO A 126 -8.58 -9.90 -14.22
C PRO A 126 -7.30 -10.04 -13.42
N VAL A 127 -6.79 -11.26 -13.29
CA VAL A 127 -5.53 -11.53 -12.59
C VAL A 127 -4.37 -10.97 -13.40
N LEU A 128 -3.32 -10.50 -12.70
CA LEU A 128 -2.14 -10.01 -13.37
C LEU A 128 -1.43 -11.14 -14.11
N GLU A 129 -0.94 -10.83 -15.30
CA GLU A 129 -0.12 -11.74 -16.09
C GLU A 129 1.33 -11.62 -15.64
N GLY A 130 2.03 -12.75 -15.61
CA GLY A 130 3.39 -12.69 -15.12
C GLY A 130 4.39 -13.51 -15.87
#